data_92b814a14cfb5a1448f6092b7122ac3e
#
_entry.id   92b814a14cfb5a1448f6092b7122ac3e
#
_cell.length_a   1.000
_cell.length_b   1.000
_cell.length_c   1.000
_cell.angle_alpha   90.00
_cell.angle_beta   90.00
_cell.angle_gamma   90.00
#
_symmetry.space_group_name_H-M   'P 1'
#
loop_
_entity.id
_entity.type
_entity.pdbx_description
1 polymer ?
#
loop_
_entity_poly.entity_id
_entity_poly.type
_entity_poly.pdbx_seq_one_letter_code
_entity_poly.pdbx_strand_id
1 'polypeptide(L)'
;MSDMSPAIEPKVDQLTADHLLGGPITICIEDVQISPGAEQPVSIAYVGGDGLPWRPSKGMSRCLVAAWGPDAKAYVGRSVALYRDPKVKWGGLEVGGIRISHLSHIERDLVLALTEKKGSKKPFIIKPLVIDRPKPPEDKITPGVNALVARIDSATDLGILEAITGDPAVMKQREWLAKNRPELAQKVTDAVSARLADFDAADAFTAGGDGE
;
A
#
# COMPACT_ATOMS: atom_id res chain seq x y z
N MET A 1 14.10 26.78 -41.49
CA MET A 1 12.94 25.90 -41.78
C MET A 1 12.34 25.55 -40.43
N SER A 2 11.08 25.97 -40.21
CA SER A 2 10.37 25.60 -38.97
C SER A 2 9.80 24.20 -39.18
N ASP A 3 10.25 23.24 -38.36
CA ASP A 3 9.74 21.87 -38.40
C ASP A 3 8.36 21.83 -37.73
N MET A 4 7.36 21.32 -38.44
CA MET A 4 5.98 21.18 -37.99
C MET A 4 5.73 19.82 -37.28
N SER A 5 6.69 18.90 -37.30
CA SER A 5 6.55 17.56 -36.72
C SER A 5 6.12 17.59 -35.23
N PRO A 6 6.65 18.49 -34.38
CA PRO A 6 6.20 18.56 -32.98
C PRO A 6 4.75 19.04 -32.79
N ALA A 7 4.20 19.73 -33.82
CA ALA A 7 2.83 20.26 -33.75
C ALA A 7 1.76 19.21 -34.09
N ILE A 8 2.15 18.11 -34.72
CA ILE A 8 1.26 17.00 -35.10
C ILE A 8 1.40 15.77 -34.16
N GLU A 9 2.37 15.79 -33.27
CA GLU A 9 2.48 14.72 -32.25
C GLU A 9 1.26 14.78 -31.30
N PRO A 10 0.49 13.68 -31.16
CA PRO A 10 -0.58 13.64 -30.19
C PRO A 10 -0.02 13.90 -28.79
N LYS A 11 -0.55 14.89 -28.07
CA LYS A 11 -0.24 15.07 -26.66
C LYS A 11 -0.80 13.88 -25.89
N VAL A 12 0.06 12.94 -25.53
CA VAL A 12 -0.30 11.82 -24.67
C VAL A 12 -0.17 12.31 -23.22
N ASP A 13 -1.28 12.72 -22.63
CA ASP A 13 -1.36 13.22 -21.25
C ASP A 13 -2.06 12.24 -20.32
N GLN A 14 -2.33 11.02 -20.79
CA GLN A 14 -3.01 9.96 -20.04
C GLN A 14 -2.74 8.59 -20.66
N LEU A 15 -3.02 7.53 -19.88
CA LEU A 15 -3.04 6.16 -20.37
C LEU A 15 -4.15 6.00 -21.41
N THR A 16 -3.80 5.56 -22.61
CA THR A 16 -4.73 5.32 -23.72
C THR A 16 -4.89 3.83 -24.00
N ALA A 17 -5.92 3.47 -24.80
CA ALA A 17 -6.14 2.07 -25.18
C ALA A 17 -4.97 1.49 -25.99
N ASP A 18 -4.21 2.33 -26.71
CA ASP A 18 -3.08 1.90 -27.53
C ASP A 18 -1.86 1.47 -26.70
N HIS A 19 -1.70 2.00 -25.47
CA HIS A 19 -0.69 1.51 -24.55
C HIS A 19 -0.94 0.05 -24.11
N LEU A 20 -2.18 -0.45 -24.29
CA LEU A 20 -2.56 -1.81 -23.93
C LEU A 20 -2.59 -2.75 -25.15
N LEU A 21 -2.02 -2.37 -26.30
CA LEU A 21 -1.90 -3.25 -27.46
C LEU A 21 -1.03 -4.48 -27.17
N GLY A 22 -0.04 -4.35 -26.29
CA GLY A 22 0.82 -5.44 -25.85
C GLY A 22 0.14 -6.44 -24.91
N GLY A 23 -1.08 -6.17 -24.45
CA GLY A 23 -1.85 -7.01 -23.55
C GLY A 23 -2.38 -6.28 -22.32
N PRO A 24 -3.10 -6.98 -21.45
CA PRO A 24 -3.58 -6.43 -20.19
C PRO A 24 -2.44 -6.01 -19.26
N ILE A 25 -2.65 -4.91 -18.51
CA ILE A 25 -1.73 -4.44 -17.49
C ILE A 25 -2.40 -4.43 -16.13
N THR A 26 -1.63 -4.66 -15.07
CA THR A 26 -2.09 -4.46 -13.69
C THR A 26 -1.43 -3.23 -13.13
N ILE A 27 -2.24 -2.26 -12.69
CA ILE A 27 -1.79 -1.03 -12.06
C ILE A 27 -2.06 -1.07 -10.56
N CYS A 28 -1.16 -0.49 -9.75
CA CYS A 28 -1.37 -0.23 -8.33
C CYS A 28 -1.60 1.28 -8.16
N ILE A 29 -2.72 1.65 -7.55
CA ILE A 29 -3.14 3.06 -7.41
C ILE A 29 -2.27 3.75 -6.37
N GLU A 30 -1.67 4.89 -6.75
CA GLU A 30 -0.89 5.76 -5.86
C GLU A 30 -1.69 6.97 -5.37
N ASP A 31 -2.50 7.56 -6.26
CA ASP A 31 -3.32 8.72 -5.93
C ASP A 31 -4.56 8.78 -6.81
N VAL A 32 -5.61 9.40 -6.31
CA VAL A 32 -6.87 9.62 -7.03
C VAL A 32 -7.29 11.07 -6.88
N GLN A 33 -7.30 11.79 -8.00
CA GLN A 33 -7.73 13.18 -8.07
C GLN A 33 -9.12 13.27 -8.70
N ILE A 34 -9.98 14.08 -8.08
CA ILE A 34 -11.34 14.33 -8.54
C ILE A 34 -11.46 15.80 -8.90
N SER A 35 -11.78 16.09 -10.17
CA SER A 35 -12.00 17.43 -10.70
C SER A 35 -13.45 17.57 -11.16
N PRO A 36 -14.38 17.96 -10.28
CA PRO A 36 -15.80 18.09 -10.61
C PRO A 36 -15.97 19.10 -11.77
N GLY A 37 -16.81 18.75 -12.74
CA GLY A 37 -17.08 19.60 -13.91
C GLY A 37 -16.15 19.37 -15.10
N ALA A 38 -15.03 18.65 -14.96
CA ALA A 38 -14.22 18.25 -16.08
C ALA A 38 -14.92 17.16 -16.93
N GLU A 39 -14.57 17.07 -18.21
CA GLU A 39 -15.07 16.02 -19.11
C GLU A 39 -14.70 14.61 -18.61
N GLN A 40 -13.47 14.46 -18.08
CA GLN A 40 -12.98 13.28 -17.39
C GLN A 40 -12.64 13.67 -15.96
N PRO A 41 -13.59 13.58 -15.02
CA PRO A 41 -13.42 14.14 -13.68
C PRO A 41 -12.50 13.32 -12.77
N VAL A 42 -12.21 12.06 -13.10
CA VAL A 42 -11.38 11.17 -12.31
C VAL A 42 -10.04 10.97 -12.98
N SER A 43 -8.95 11.20 -12.24
CA SER A 43 -7.57 10.98 -12.67
C SER A 43 -6.88 10.09 -11.63
N ILE A 44 -6.40 8.94 -12.03
CA ILE A 44 -5.78 7.92 -11.19
C ILE A 44 -4.30 7.82 -11.55
N ALA A 45 -3.44 8.27 -10.63
CA ALA A 45 -2.01 8.02 -10.70
C ALA A 45 -1.72 6.60 -10.19
N TYR A 46 -0.73 5.94 -10.78
CA TYR A 46 -0.38 4.57 -10.46
C TYR A 46 1.12 4.32 -10.57
N VAL A 47 1.60 3.31 -9.84
CA VAL A 47 3.01 2.93 -9.80
C VAL A 47 3.51 2.59 -11.21
N GLY A 48 4.58 3.24 -11.65
CA GLY A 48 5.16 3.05 -12.99
C GLY A 48 4.39 3.72 -14.11
N GLY A 49 3.48 4.65 -13.79
CA GLY A 49 2.70 5.39 -14.79
C GLY A 49 3.43 6.53 -15.48
N ASP A 50 4.66 6.87 -15.03
CA ASP A 50 5.56 7.87 -15.62
C ASP A 50 4.85 9.20 -15.97
N GLY A 51 3.92 9.64 -15.10
CA GLY A 51 3.15 10.86 -15.29
C GLY A 51 1.94 10.73 -16.25
N LEU A 52 1.62 9.53 -16.71
CA LEU A 52 0.44 9.23 -17.55
C LEU A 52 -0.68 8.62 -16.69
N PRO A 53 -1.57 9.42 -16.08
CA PRO A 53 -2.64 8.89 -15.24
C PRO A 53 -3.67 8.11 -16.08
N TRP A 54 -4.30 7.13 -15.46
CA TRP A 54 -5.49 6.52 -16.01
C TRP A 54 -6.73 7.38 -15.69
N ARG A 55 -7.45 7.78 -16.73
CA ARG A 55 -8.72 8.49 -16.59
C ARG A 55 -9.86 7.54 -16.98
N PRO A 56 -10.52 6.91 -15.98
CA PRO A 56 -11.57 5.95 -16.27
C PRO A 56 -12.80 6.60 -16.89
N SER A 57 -13.42 5.90 -17.83
CA SER A 57 -14.74 6.29 -18.34
C SER A 57 -15.79 6.27 -17.22
N LYS A 58 -16.92 6.96 -17.39
CA LYS A 58 -18.04 6.97 -16.42
C LYS A 58 -18.50 5.55 -16.05
N GLY A 59 -18.46 4.60 -16.99
CA GLY A 59 -18.77 3.20 -16.73
C GLY A 59 -17.77 2.55 -15.79
N MET A 60 -16.48 2.76 -16.03
CA MET A 60 -15.40 2.21 -15.21
C MET A 60 -15.36 2.86 -13.83
N SER A 61 -15.61 4.17 -13.72
CA SER A 61 -15.75 4.84 -12.43
C SER A 61 -16.89 4.26 -11.60
N ARG A 62 -18.03 3.92 -12.21
CA ARG A 62 -19.14 3.23 -11.52
C ARG A 62 -18.72 1.85 -11.01
N CYS A 63 -17.89 1.14 -11.77
CA CYS A 63 -17.35 -0.15 -11.34
C CYS A 63 -16.47 0.00 -10.09
N LEU A 64 -15.61 1.01 -10.04
CA LEU A 64 -14.75 1.29 -8.88
C LEU A 64 -15.59 1.65 -7.64
N VAL A 65 -16.59 2.52 -7.81
CA VAL A 65 -17.50 2.89 -6.71
C VAL A 65 -18.31 1.69 -6.21
N ALA A 66 -18.80 0.84 -7.11
CA ALA A 66 -19.54 -0.36 -6.73
C ALA A 66 -18.67 -1.39 -6.00
N ALA A 67 -17.38 -1.47 -6.34
CA ALA A 67 -16.43 -2.39 -5.73
C ALA A 67 -15.90 -1.88 -4.38
N TRP A 68 -15.61 -0.59 -4.28
CA TRP A 68 -14.80 -0.04 -3.20
C TRP A 68 -15.45 1.11 -2.43
N GLY A 69 -16.65 1.54 -2.85
CA GLY A 69 -17.37 2.66 -2.26
C GLY A 69 -16.99 4.02 -2.86
N PRO A 70 -17.62 5.11 -2.41
CA PRO A 70 -17.47 6.45 -3.00
C PRO A 70 -16.20 7.20 -2.53
N ASP A 71 -15.52 6.74 -1.48
CA ASP A 71 -14.31 7.39 -0.97
C ASP A 71 -13.09 7.07 -1.84
N ALA A 72 -12.65 8.04 -2.64
CA ALA A 72 -11.51 7.91 -3.52
C ALA A 72 -10.19 7.63 -2.78
N LYS A 73 -10.04 8.11 -1.53
CA LYS A 73 -8.85 7.88 -0.71
C LYS A 73 -8.67 6.40 -0.38
N ALA A 74 -9.77 5.67 -0.24
CA ALA A 74 -9.74 4.24 0.01
C ALA A 74 -9.21 3.40 -1.17
N TYR A 75 -9.01 4.00 -2.34
CA TYR A 75 -8.50 3.31 -3.52
C TYR A 75 -6.97 3.20 -3.54
N VAL A 76 -6.27 4.07 -2.81
CA VAL A 76 -4.81 4.08 -2.74
C VAL A 76 -4.29 2.74 -2.23
N GLY A 77 -3.29 2.19 -2.91
CA GLY A 77 -2.71 0.87 -2.64
C GLY A 77 -3.51 -0.31 -3.18
N ARG A 78 -4.71 -0.08 -3.75
CA ARG A 78 -5.47 -1.13 -4.43
C ARG A 78 -5.02 -1.29 -5.87
N SER A 79 -5.27 -2.47 -6.43
CA SER A 79 -4.82 -2.79 -7.79
C SER A 79 -5.97 -3.12 -8.72
N VAL A 80 -5.78 -2.75 -9.98
CA VAL A 80 -6.74 -2.89 -11.06
C VAL A 80 -6.06 -3.53 -12.25
N ALA A 81 -6.64 -4.60 -12.79
CA ALA A 81 -6.21 -5.14 -14.08
C ALA A 81 -7.03 -4.50 -15.20
N LEU A 82 -6.33 -3.85 -16.10
CA LEU A 82 -6.88 -3.13 -17.24
C LEU A 82 -6.62 -3.87 -18.54
N TYR A 83 -7.58 -3.83 -19.46
CA TYR A 83 -7.41 -4.38 -20.80
C TYR A 83 -8.01 -3.47 -21.88
N ARG A 84 -7.54 -3.62 -23.10
CA ARG A 84 -8.10 -2.95 -24.28
C ARG A 84 -9.32 -3.72 -24.76
N ASP A 85 -10.47 -3.04 -24.81
CA ASP A 85 -11.67 -3.55 -25.48
C ASP A 85 -11.79 -2.86 -26.85
N PRO A 86 -11.53 -3.59 -27.97
CA PRO A 86 -11.55 -2.99 -29.29
C PRO A 86 -12.94 -2.55 -29.77
N LYS A 87 -14.01 -3.06 -29.13
CA LYS A 87 -15.41 -2.77 -29.49
C LYS A 87 -15.94 -1.46 -28.92
N VAL A 88 -15.14 -0.76 -28.12
CA VAL A 88 -15.54 0.56 -27.59
C VAL A 88 -15.58 1.56 -28.74
N LYS A 89 -16.73 2.22 -28.87
CA LYS A 89 -16.98 3.20 -29.94
C LYS A 89 -16.94 4.62 -29.39
N TRP A 90 -16.37 5.51 -30.18
CA TRP A 90 -16.48 6.95 -29.98
C TRP A 90 -16.80 7.60 -31.32
N GLY A 91 -17.78 8.51 -31.37
CA GLY A 91 -18.23 9.11 -32.63
C GLY A 91 -18.73 8.10 -33.69
N GLY A 92 -19.15 6.90 -33.27
CA GLY A 92 -19.60 5.84 -34.19
C GLY A 92 -18.48 4.90 -34.68
N LEU A 93 -17.21 5.26 -34.51
CA LEU A 93 -16.05 4.47 -34.90
C LEU A 93 -15.56 3.60 -33.74
N GLU A 94 -15.07 2.39 -34.05
CA GLU A 94 -14.45 1.49 -33.09
C GLU A 94 -13.00 1.94 -32.83
N VAL A 95 -12.83 2.78 -31.82
CA VAL A 95 -11.51 3.32 -31.43
C VAL A 95 -10.81 2.50 -30.35
N GLY A 96 -11.56 1.58 -29.73
CA GLY A 96 -11.09 0.88 -28.56
C GLY A 96 -11.21 1.70 -27.28
N GLY A 97 -11.12 1.02 -26.14
CA GLY A 97 -11.19 1.68 -24.83
C GLY A 97 -10.61 0.82 -23.73
N ILE A 98 -10.26 1.46 -22.63
CA ILE A 98 -9.73 0.76 -21.44
C ILE A 98 -10.89 0.28 -20.57
N ARG A 99 -10.87 -1.00 -20.23
CA ARG A 99 -11.83 -1.63 -19.32
C ARG A 99 -11.13 -2.35 -18.19
N ILE A 100 -11.86 -2.53 -17.09
CA ILE A 100 -11.44 -3.29 -15.92
C ILE A 100 -11.79 -4.75 -16.15
N SER A 101 -10.83 -5.67 -15.96
CA SER A 101 -11.07 -7.12 -15.94
C SER A 101 -11.11 -7.68 -14.52
N HIS A 102 -10.22 -7.20 -13.64
CA HIS A 102 -10.11 -7.68 -12.27
C HIS A 102 -9.86 -6.50 -11.31
N LEU A 103 -10.32 -6.66 -10.07
CA LEU A 103 -10.10 -5.72 -8.97
C LEU A 103 -9.59 -6.45 -7.73
N SER A 104 -8.61 -5.86 -7.07
CA SER A 104 -8.21 -6.33 -5.74
C SER A 104 -9.25 -5.96 -4.68
N HIS A 105 -9.20 -6.58 -3.51
CA HIS A 105 -10.09 -6.28 -2.38
C HIS A 105 -11.59 -6.44 -2.71
N ILE A 106 -11.91 -7.39 -3.57
CA ILE A 106 -13.24 -7.94 -3.74
C ILE A 106 -13.15 -9.46 -3.58
N GLU A 107 -14.16 -10.07 -2.93
CA GLU A 107 -14.13 -11.50 -2.57
C GLU A 107 -14.79 -12.39 -3.62
N ARG A 108 -15.63 -11.81 -4.47
CA ARG A 108 -16.42 -12.52 -5.48
C ARG A 108 -16.57 -11.68 -6.74
N ASP A 109 -17.02 -12.31 -7.80
CA ASP A 109 -17.32 -11.63 -9.06
C ASP A 109 -18.32 -10.50 -8.85
N LEU A 110 -17.96 -9.30 -9.33
CA LEU A 110 -18.81 -8.13 -9.33
C LEU A 110 -19.53 -8.05 -10.68
N VAL A 111 -20.84 -8.24 -10.67
CA VAL A 111 -21.68 -8.16 -11.87
C VAL A 111 -22.42 -6.84 -11.90
N LEU A 112 -22.18 -6.01 -12.91
CA LEU A 112 -22.79 -4.71 -13.07
C LEU A 112 -23.51 -4.60 -14.41
N ALA A 113 -24.70 -4.01 -14.43
CA ALA A 113 -25.41 -3.70 -15.66
C ALA A 113 -24.90 -2.34 -16.20
N LEU A 114 -23.92 -2.37 -17.09
CA LEU A 114 -23.42 -1.17 -17.75
C LEU A 114 -24.28 -0.83 -19.00
N THR A 115 -24.56 0.45 -19.16
CA THR A 115 -25.28 0.94 -20.35
C THR A 115 -24.30 1.03 -21.51
N GLU A 116 -24.48 0.23 -22.52
CA GLU A 116 -23.67 0.22 -23.74
C GLU A 116 -24.25 1.20 -24.80
N LYS A 117 -25.56 1.26 -24.91
CA LYS A 117 -26.32 2.20 -25.73
C LYS A 117 -27.56 2.64 -24.99
N LYS A 118 -28.17 3.79 -25.39
CA LYS A 118 -29.44 4.26 -24.82
C LYS A 118 -30.48 3.12 -24.91
N GLY A 119 -30.90 2.61 -23.74
CA GLY A 119 -31.88 1.52 -23.63
C GLY A 119 -31.32 0.09 -23.60
N SER A 120 -30.02 -0.14 -23.82
CA SER A 120 -29.41 -1.48 -23.75
C SER A 120 -28.37 -1.56 -22.62
N LYS A 121 -28.68 -2.44 -21.65
CA LYS A 121 -27.76 -2.79 -20.54
C LYS A 121 -27.21 -4.20 -20.78
N LYS A 122 -25.89 -4.33 -20.66
CA LYS A 122 -25.26 -5.66 -20.67
C LYS A 122 -24.58 -5.92 -19.33
N PRO A 123 -24.59 -7.17 -18.88
CA PRO A 123 -23.83 -7.56 -17.70
C PRO A 123 -22.34 -7.38 -17.98
N PHE A 124 -21.65 -6.68 -17.09
CA PHE A 124 -20.21 -6.51 -17.09
C PHE A 124 -19.66 -7.17 -15.85
N ILE A 125 -18.80 -8.15 -16.03
CA ILE A 125 -18.28 -8.98 -14.93
C ILE A 125 -16.85 -8.59 -14.66
N ILE A 126 -16.55 -8.27 -13.40
CA ILE A 126 -15.21 -7.99 -12.89
C ILE A 126 -14.88 -9.08 -11.89
N LYS A 127 -13.73 -9.71 -12.06
CA LYS A 127 -13.27 -10.81 -11.21
C LYS A 127 -12.37 -10.32 -10.09
N PRO A 128 -12.26 -11.05 -8.98
CA PRO A 128 -11.23 -10.80 -7.99
C PRO A 128 -9.84 -10.89 -8.60
N LEU A 129 -9.01 -9.88 -8.32
CA LEU A 129 -7.59 -9.88 -8.67
C LEU A 129 -6.82 -10.53 -7.52
N VAL A 130 -6.39 -11.75 -7.72
CA VAL A 130 -5.42 -12.39 -6.84
C VAL A 130 -4.07 -11.79 -7.17
N ILE A 131 -3.62 -10.84 -6.34
CA ILE A 131 -2.26 -10.33 -6.44
C ILE A 131 -1.42 -11.25 -5.59
N ASP A 132 -0.56 -12.01 -6.23
CA ASP A 132 0.56 -12.65 -5.55
C ASP A 132 1.53 -11.52 -5.18
N ARG A 133 1.15 -10.72 -4.15
CA ARG A 133 2.09 -9.79 -3.57
C ARG A 133 3.17 -10.66 -2.97
N PRO A 134 4.45 -10.48 -3.34
CA PRO A 134 5.50 -10.97 -2.46
C PRO A 134 5.10 -10.44 -1.08
N LYS A 135 4.84 -11.35 -0.15
CA LYS A 135 4.61 -10.98 1.26
C LYS A 135 5.62 -9.89 1.59
N PRO A 136 5.21 -8.76 2.20
CA PRO A 136 6.19 -7.78 2.66
C PRO A 136 7.28 -8.59 3.35
N PRO A 137 8.57 -8.33 3.10
CA PRO A 137 9.63 -9.11 3.71
C PRO A 137 9.28 -9.25 5.19
N GLU A 138 9.12 -10.50 5.65
CA GLU A 138 8.70 -10.77 7.02
C GLU A 138 9.62 -9.95 7.91
N ASP A 139 9.05 -9.08 8.71
CA ASP A 139 9.83 -8.29 9.66
C ASP A 139 10.38 -9.24 10.71
N LYS A 140 11.51 -9.86 10.39
CA LYS A 140 12.24 -10.78 11.29
C LYS A 140 12.92 -10.04 12.44
N ILE A 141 12.97 -8.72 12.37
CA ILE A 141 13.66 -7.88 13.35
C ILE A 141 12.77 -7.64 14.54
N THR A 142 11.52 -7.24 14.33
CA THR A 142 10.56 -6.99 15.43
C THR A 142 10.32 -8.19 16.34
N PRO A 143 10.14 -9.44 15.84
CA PRO A 143 10.06 -10.61 16.72
C PRO A 143 11.33 -10.84 17.54
N GLY A 144 12.52 -10.64 16.95
CA GLY A 144 13.80 -10.74 17.66
C GLY A 144 13.96 -9.70 18.77
N VAL A 145 13.55 -8.46 18.51
CA VAL A 145 13.53 -7.38 19.51
C VAL A 145 12.53 -7.69 20.62
N ASN A 146 11.33 -8.17 20.32
CA ASN A 146 10.34 -8.56 21.32
C ASN A 146 10.86 -9.68 22.22
N ALA A 147 11.57 -10.68 21.65
CA ALA A 147 12.20 -11.73 22.42
C ALA A 147 13.31 -11.20 23.34
N LEU A 148 14.11 -10.21 22.89
CA LEU A 148 15.11 -9.56 23.72
C LEU A 148 14.46 -8.77 24.86
N VAL A 149 13.42 -8.00 24.60
CA VAL A 149 12.65 -7.28 25.62
C VAL A 149 12.09 -8.26 26.66
N ALA A 150 11.47 -9.35 26.25
CA ALA A 150 10.96 -10.38 27.17
C ALA A 150 12.06 -11.01 28.05
N ARG A 151 13.28 -11.19 27.50
CA ARG A 151 14.44 -11.64 28.30
C ARG A 151 14.87 -10.61 29.35
N ILE A 152 14.87 -9.32 28.98
CA ILE A 152 15.17 -8.21 29.91
C ILE A 152 14.13 -8.15 31.01
N ASP A 153 12.83 -8.21 30.67
CA ASP A 153 11.74 -8.16 31.64
C ASP A 153 11.76 -9.36 32.60
N SER A 154 12.29 -10.51 32.14
CA SER A 154 12.41 -11.73 32.98
C SER A 154 13.69 -11.79 33.83
N ALA A 155 14.59 -10.83 33.75
CA ALA A 155 15.79 -10.79 34.57
C ALA A 155 15.40 -10.67 36.06
N THR A 156 15.89 -11.57 36.90
CA THR A 156 15.54 -11.64 38.33
C THR A 156 16.43 -10.79 39.21
N ASP A 157 17.59 -10.43 38.74
CA ASP A 157 18.58 -9.62 39.44
C ASP A 157 19.44 -8.80 38.48
N LEU A 158 20.20 -7.84 39.03
CA LEU A 158 21.05 -6.93 38.27
C LEU A 158 22.13 -7.68 37.46
N GLY A 159 22.72 -8.76 38.03
CA GLY A 159 23.78 -9.52 37.34
C GLY A 159 23.27 -10.20 36.05
N ILE A 160 22.06 -10.74 36.10
CA ILE A 160 21.42 -11.31 34.89
C ILE A 160 21.12 -10.23 33.87
N LEU A 161 20.62 -9.06 34.29
CA LEU A 161 20.38 -7.95 33.41
C LEU A 161 21.66 -7.45 32.72
N GLU A 162 22.74 -7.34 33.51
CA GLU A 162 24.08 -6.97 32.96
C GLU A 162 24.62 -8.02 32.00
N ALA A 163 24.45 -9.29 32.28
CA ALA A 163 24.84 -10.37 31.37
C ALA A 163 24.07 -10.33 30.04
N ILE A 164 22.77 -10.02 30.08
CA ILE A 164 21.96 -9.86 28.85
C ILE A 164 22.40 -8.64 28.05
N THR A 165 22.58 -7.50 28.70
CA THR A 165 22.88 -6.23 28.03
C THR A 165 24.34 -6.15 27.56
N GLY A 166 25.25 -6.85 28.23
CA GLY A 166 26.66 -6.96 27.91
C GLY A 166 27.02 -8.04 26.87
N ASP A 167 26.05 -8.87 26.49
CA ASP A 167 26.26 -9.88 25.44
C ASP A 167 26.68 -9.19 24.12
N PRO A 168 27.83 -9.59 23.51
CA PRO A 168 28.34 -8.97 22.30
C PRO A 168 27.34 -8.99 21.12
N ALA A 169 26.48 -10.02 21.05
CA ALA A 169 25.45 -10.11 20.01
C ALA A 169 24.35 -9.08 20.26
N VAL A 170 23.92 -8.89 21.53
CA VAL A 170 22.92 -7.87 21.91
C VAL A 170 23.47 -6.46 21.71
N MET A 171 24.74 -6.21 22.02
CA MET A 171 25.38 -4.92 21.82
C MET A 171 25.39 -4.53 20.32
N LYS A 172 25.82 -5.47 19.45
CA LYS A 172 25.80 -5.27 18.00
C LYS A 172 24.38 -5.06 17.45
N GLN A 173 23.42 -5.81 17.98
CA GLN A 173 22.00 -5.66 17.62
C GLN A 173 21.48 -4.28 18.00
N ARG A 174 21.76 -3.78 19.20
CA ARG A 174 21.36 -2.45 19.67
C ARG A 174 21.98 -1.33 18.84
N GLU A 175 23.26 -1.44 18.52
CA GLU A 175 23.97 -0.47 17.65
C GLU A 175 23.33 -0.42 16.25
N TRP A 176 23.05 -1.58 15.68
CA TRP A 176 22.40 -1.68 14.38
C TRP A 176 20.97 -1.09 14.42
N LEU A 177 20.20 -1.40 15.47
CA LEU A 177 18.85 -0.86 15.66
C LEU A 177 18.86 0.66 15.79
N ALA A 178 19.79 1.24 16.57
CA ALA A 178 19.91 2.68 16.75
C ALA A 178 20.10 3.42 15.42
N LYS A 179 20.81 2.78 14.46
CA LYS A 179 21.08 3.34 13.14
C LYS A 179 19.94 3.14 12.15
N ASN A 180 19.24 1.99 12.19
CA ASN A 180 18.33 1.56 11.13
C ASN A 180 16.85 1.53 11.54
N ARG A 181 16.57 1.37 12.83
CA ARG A 181 15.21 1.23 13.40
C ARG A 181 15.15 1.88 14.79
N PRO A 182 15.26 3.22 14.88
CA PRO A 182 15.36 3.95 16.14
C PRO A 182 14.18 3.69 17.09
N GLU A 183 12.98 3.45 16.55
CA GLU A 183 11.79 3.11 17.33
C GLU A 183 11.92 1.78 18.08
N LEU A 184 12.58 0.78 17.49
CA LEU A 184 12.85 -0.51 18.13
C LEU A 184 14.04 -0.43 19.09
N ALA A 185 15.03 0.41 18.80
CA ALA A 185 16.13 0.69 19.73
C ALA A 185 15.61 1.35 21.01
N GLN A 186 14.70 2.30 20.88
CA GLN A 186 14.08 2.96 22.03
C GLN A 186 13.32 1.97 22.91
N LYS A 187 12.54 1.06 22.30
CA LYS A 187 11.81 0.01 23.02
C LYS A 187 12.72 -0.86 23.90
N VAL A 188 13.91 -1.23 23.39
CA VAL A 188 14.90 -1.99 24.18
C VAL A 188 15.47 -1.14 25.33
N THR A 189 15.75 0.14 25.05
CA THR A 189 16.27 1.06 26.06
C THR A 189 15.26 1.29 27.18
N ASP A 190 13.99 1.47 26.85
CA ASP A 190 12.91 1.65 27.82
C ASP A 190 12.74 0.41 28.70
N ALA A 191 12.82 -0.80 28.13
CA ALA A 191 12.74 -2.04 28.87
C ALA A 191 13.90 -2.20 29.87
N VAL A 192 15.13 -1.87 29.45
CA VAL A 192 16.30 -1.90 30.37
C VAL A 192 16.11 -0.88 31.49
N SER A 193 15.70 0.33 31.19
CA SER A 193 15.50 1.40 32.18
C SER A 193 14.40 1.05 33.19
N ALA A 194 13.29 0.49 32.70
CA ALA A 194 12.20 0.03 33.57
C ALA A 194 12.67 -1.07 34.51
N ARG A 195 13.44 -2.04 34.02
CA ARG A 195 13.92 -3.16 34.85
C ARG A 195 14.94 -2.72 35.90
N LEU A 196 15.81 -1.75 35.55
CA LEU A 196 16.72 -1.14 36.53
C LEU A 196 15.95 -0.44 37.65
N ALA A 197 14.94 0.35 37.31
CA ALA A 197 14.11 1.04 38.29
C ALA A 197 13.38 0.06 39.25
N ASP A 198 12.95 -1.12 38.75
CA ASP A 198 12.36 -2.16 39.57
C ASP A 198 13.35 -2.71 40.62
N PHE A 199 14.62 -2.90 40.26
CA PHE A 199 15.65 -3.38 41.20
C PHE A 199 15.99 -2.31 42.24
N ASP A 200 16.15 -1.04 41.82
CA ASP A 200 16.40 0.07 42.73
C ASP A 200 15.27 0.24 43.77
N ALA A 201 14.02 0.06 43.33
CA ALA A 201 12.85 0.09 44.23
C ALA A 201 12.82 -1.09 45.23
N ALA A 202 13.22 -2.29 44.79
CA ALA A 202 13.30 -3.46 45.65
C ALA A 202 14.40 -3.32 46.70
N ASP A 203 15.58 -2.80 46.34
CA ASP A 203 16.69 -2.55 47.26
C ASP A 203 16.33 -1.48 48.30
N ALA A 204 15.64 -0.41 47.90
CA ALA A 204 15.17 0.62 48.82
C ALA A 204 14.15 0.09 49.84
N PHE A 205 13.32 -0.87 49.43
CA PHE A 205 12.35 -1.50 50.35
C PHE A 205 13.01 -2.41 51.37
N THR A 206 14.07 -3.14 50.98
CA THR A 206 14.81 -4.03 51.88
C THR A 206 15.72 -3.26 52.86
N ALA A 207 16.27 -2.11 52.43
CA ALA A 207 17.13 -1.28 53.30
C ALA A 207 16.37 -0.46 54.37
N GLY A 208 15.04 -0.28 54.20
CA GLY A 208 14.20 0.45 55.14
C GLY A 208 13.55 -0.42 56.26
N GLY A 209 13.80 -1.74 56.24
CA GLY A 209 13.16 -2.71 57.17
C GLY A 209 13.88 -3.04 58.46
N ASP A 210 15.13 -2.57 58.69
CA ASP A 210 15.92 -2.87 59.86
C ASP A 210 15.98 -1.66 60.84
N GLY A 211 14.81 -1.18 61.22
CA GLY A 211 14.70 -0.06 62.17
C GLY A 211 13.53 -0.19 63.13
N GLU A 212 13.46 -1.27 63.94
CA GLU A 212 12.77 -1.27 65.24
C GLU A 212 13.34 -2.36 66.17
#